data_d333380e1f99d9903b4886091af31d98
#
_entry.id   d333380e1f99d9903b4886091af31d98
#
_cell.length_a   1.000
_cell.length_b   1.000
_cell.length_c   1.000
_cell.angle_alpha   90.00
_cell.angle_beta   90.00
_cell.angle_gamma   90.00
#
_symmetry.space_group_name_H-M   'P 1'
#
loop_
_entity.id
_entity.type
_entity.pdbx_description
1 polymer ?
#
loop_
_entity_poly.entity_id
_entity_poly.type
_entity_poly.pdbx_seq_one_letter_code
_entity_poly.pdbx_strand_id
1 'polypeptide(L)'
;MTKMFKTITKTWNPYIGCLFECYYGGCWARNLALNKLNHLPRYSDGFKPKFIEKELLKRFKPEEFVAVSLMGDISFATTTEVVRILGRIRQFPQTNFLIQSKNPVKFFDWGVTFPLNVYLATTIETNRVFNLTKAPPPITRYQTIARFSHPHKFISIEPILNFDLGVLVEWMREISPEIIEVGADNYSNGLSEPPWWKVEALLKGLKDFCPKVVEKEGLERLKW
;
A
#
# COMPACT_ATOMS: atom_id res chain seq x y z
N MET A 1 -17.22 0.10 -8.59
CA MET A 1 -16.30 -0.32 -7.51
C MET A 1 -15.03 0.49 -7.69
N THR A 2 -14.77 1.45 -6.81
CA THR A 2 -13.57 2.30 -6.84
C THR A 2 -12.33 1.43 -6.73
N LYS A 3 -11.35 1.64 -7.60
CA LYS A 3 -10.08 0.93 -7.53
C LYS A 3 -9.29 1.48 -6.33
N MET A 4 -8.68 0.60 -5.53
CA MET A 4 -7.82 1.01 -4.41
C MET A 4 -6.67 1.92 -4.85
N PHE A 5 -6.13 1.71 -6.05
CA PHE A 5 -5.11 2.56 -6.68
C PHE A 5 -5.53 2.91 -8.10
N LYS A 6 -5.36 4.17 -8.49
CA LYS A 6 -5.67 4.64 -9.86
C LYS A 6 -4.64 4.14 -10.88
N THR A 7 -3.40 4.01 -10.47
CA THR A 7 -2.31 3.57 -11.36
C THR A 7 -2.28 2.07 -11.62
N ILE A 8 -2.92 1.28 -10.77
CA ILE A 8 -2.92 -0.19 -10.88
C ILE A 8 -3.94 -0.66 -11.91
N THR A 9 -3.51 -1.54 -12.81
CA THR A 9 -4.36 -2.13 -13.84
C THR A 9 -4.98 -3.45 -13.44
N LYS A 10 -4.29 -4.22 -12.54
CA LYS A 10 -4.68 -5.57 -12.12
C LYS A 10 -4.29 -5.87 -10.69
N THR A 11 -4.98 -6.77 -10.03
CA THR A 11 -4.60 -7.30 -8.72
C THR A 11 -4.25 -8.78 -8.79
N TRP A 12 -3.24 -9.16 -8.01
CA TRP A 12 -2.79 -10.54 -7.84
C TRP A 12 -2.58 -10.79 -6.35
N ASN A 13 -3.25 -11.81 -5.81
CA ASN A 13 -3.26 -12.04 -4.37
C ASN A 13 -2.67 -13.42 -4.00
N PRO A 14 -1.34 -13.63 -4.18
CA PRO A 14 -0.66 -14.86 -3.77
C PRO A 14 -0.55 -14.97 -2.25
N TYR A 15 -0.71 -13.85 -1.55
CA TYR A 15 -0.82 -13.78 -0.10
C TYR A 15 -2.06 -12.96 0.27
N ILE A 16 -2.83 -13.42 1.24
CA ILE A 16 -4.05 -12.77 1.72
C ILE A 16 -4.05 -12.72 3.24
N GLY A 17 -4.95 -11.91 3.81
CA GLY A 17 -5.12 -11.80 5.26
C GLY A 17 -4.10 -10.87 5.92
N CYS A 18 -4.46 -10.38 7.11
CA CYS A 18 -3.69 -9.39 7.84
C CYS A 18 -4.14 -9.32 9.31
N LEU A 19 -3.21 -9.04 10.22
CA LEU A 19 -3.45 -8.91 11.66
C LEU A 19 -3.27 -7.48 12.20
N PHE A 20 -3.15 -6.46 11.33
CA PHE A 20 -2.90 -5.08 11.78
C PHE A 20 -4.13 -4.36 12.34
N GLU A 21 -5.33 -4.89 12.13
CA GLU A 21 -6.59 -4.32 12.69
C GLU A 21 -6.73 -2.81 12.43
N CYS A 22 -6.52 -2.39 11.18
CA CYS A 22 -6.53 -0.99 10.81
C CYS A 22 -7.90 -0.33 11.03
N TYR A 23 -7.88 0.94 11.48
CA TYR A 23 -9.02 1.85 11.55
C TYR A 23 -10.19 1.28 12.36
N TYR A 24 -9.89 0.68 13.53
CA TYR A 24 -10.91 0.07 14.42
C TYR A 24 -11.79 -0.96 13.71
N GLY A 25 -11.25 -1.68 12.74
CA GLY A 25 -12.00 -2.67 11.96
C GLY A 25 -12.51 -2.16 10.60
N GLY A 26 -12.31 -0.87 10.28
CA GLY A 26 -12.70 -0.26 8.99
C GLY A 26 -11.84 -0.64 7.79
N CYS A 27 -10.96 -1.63 7.90
CA CYS A 27 -10.14 -2.11 6.79
C CYS A 27 -11.01 -2.69 5.66
N TRP A 28 -10.95 -2.06 4.47
CA TRP A 28 -11.76 -2.47 3.33
C TRP A 28 -11.52 -3.92 2.90
N ALA A 29 -10.26 -4.39 2.90
CA ALA A 29 -9.91 -5.76 2.48
C ALA A 29 -10.48 -6.79 3.47
N ARG A 30 -10.42 -6.50 4.77
CA ARG A 30 -11.03 -7.34 5.81
C ARG A 30 -12.54 -7.36 5.66
N ASN A 31 -13.17 -6.20 5.50
CA ASN A 31 -14.62 -6.11 5.33
C ASN A 31 -15.09 -6.83 4.07
N LEU A 32 -14.36 -6.69 2.96
CA LEU A 32 -14.64 -7.41 1.73
C LEU A 32 -14.51 -8.93 1.92
N ALA A 33 -13.45 -9.40 2.57
CA ALA A 33 -13.22 -10.82 2.84
C ALA A 33 -14.31 -11.43 3.71
N LEU A 34 -14.69 -10.76 4.81
CA LEU A 34 -15.62 -11.28 5.81
C LEU A 34 -17.09 -11.17 5.39
N ASN A 35 -17.46 -10.15 4.60
CA ASN A 35 -18.88 -9.87 4.31
C ASN A 35 -19.30 -10.28 2.88
N LYS A 36 -18.37 -10.20 1.89
CA LYS A 36 -18.71 -10.48 0.49
C LYS A 36 -18.02 -11.72 -0.08
N LEU A 37 -16.82 -12.05 0.39
CA LEU A 37 -16.01 -13.15 -0.14
C LEU A 37 -15.90 -14.34 0.82
N ASN A 38 -16.61 -14.32 1.95
CA ASN A 38 -16.59 -15.38 2.98
C ASN A 38 -17.02 -16.74 2.48
N HIS A 39 -17.80 -16.80 1.38
CA HIS A 39 -18.21 -18.03 0.71
C HIS A 39 -17.06 -18.70 -0.07
N LEU A 40 -15.95 -18.00 -0.30
CA LEU A 40 -14.80 -18.56 -1.01
C LEU A 40 -13.90 -19.33 -0.05
N PRO A 41 -13.42 -20.55 -0.45
CA PRO A 41 -12.57 -21.38 0.42
C PRO A 41 -11.32 -20.69 0.97
N ARG A 42 -10.80 -19.67 0.24
CA ARG A 42 -9.63 -18.90 0.69
C ARG A 42 -9.91 -18.01 1.92
N TYR A 43 -11.17 -17.74 2.23
CA TYR A 43 -11.62 -16.91 3.37
C TYR A 43 -12.46 -17.68 4.39
N SER A 44 -12.52 -19.03 4.30
CA SER A 44 -13.25 -19.87 5.27
C SER A 44 -12.78 -19.68 6.71
N ASP A 45 -11.49 -19.35 6.90
CA ASP A 45 -10.87 -19.09 8.22
C ASP A 45 -10.86 -17.59 8.57
N GLY A 46 -11.72 -16.79 7.93
CA GLY A 46 -11.79 -15.35 8.10
C GLY A 46 -10.70 -14.61 7.33
N PHE A 47 -10.05 -13.63 7.98
CA PHE A 47 -9.02 -12.79 7.37
C PHE A 47 -7.62 -13.10 7.92
N LYS A 48 -7.34 -14.35 8.22
CA LYS A 48 -6.03 -14.81 8.70
C LYS A 48 -4.99 -14.79 7.57
N PRO A 49 -3.73 -14.42 7.87
CA PRO A 49 -2.63 -14.48 6.92
C PRO A 49 -2.47 -15.87 6.31
N LYS A 50 -2.40 -15.93 4.96
CA LYS A 50 -2.40 -17.21 4.24
C LYS A 50 -1.78 -17.08 2.85
N PHE A 51 -0.86 -17.97 2.52
CA PHE A 51 -0.32 -18.12 1.17
C PHE A 51 -1.28 -18.90 0.28
N ILE A 52 -1.48 -18.43 -0.94
CA ILE A 52 -2.41 -19.03 -1.93
C ILE A 52 -1.60 -19.56 -3.11
N GLU A 53 -1.17 -20.80 -3.03
CA GLU A 53 -0.29 -21.41 -4.02
C GLU A 53 -0.81 -21.36 -5.46
N LYS A 54 -2.11 -21.57 -5.66
CA LYS A 54 -2.76 -21.51 -6.99
C LYS A 54 -2.58 -20.16 -7.69
N GLU A 55 -2.38 -19.10 -6.93
CA GLU A 55 -2.14 -17.77 -7.51
C GLU A 55 -0.79 -17.70 -8.25
N LEU A 56 0.18 -18.54 -7.94
CA LEU A 56 1.45 -18.61 -8.66
C LEU A 56 1.31 -19.10 -10.12
N LEU A 57 0.16 -19.67 -10.50
CA LEU A 57 -0.12 -20.10 -11.87
C LEU A 57 -0.62 -18.96 -12.77
N LYS A 58 -0.94 -17.79 -12.20
CA LYS A 58 -1.44 -16.64 -12.96
C LYS A 58 -0.40 -16.11 -13.95
N ARG A 59 -0.90 -15.66 -15.09
CA ARG A 59 -0.10 -15.00 -16.15
C ARG A 59 -0.41 -13.51 -16.17
N PHE A 60 0.59 -12.74 -16.56
CA PHE A 60 0.53 -11.28 -16.67
C PHE A 60 0.93 -10.88 -18.08
N LYS A 61 0.38 -9.76 -18.55
CA LYS A 61 0.68 -9.19 -19.85
C LYS A 61 1.78 -8.12 -19.72
N PRO A 62 2.55 -7.88 -20.79
CA PRO A 62 3.40 -6.70 -20.84
C PRO A 62 2.62 -5.43 -20.49
N GLU A 63 3.31 -4.46 -19.89
CA GLU A 63 2.77 -3.13 -19.51
C GLU A 63 1.63 -3.13 -18.46
N GLU A 64 1.19 -4.29 -17.97
CA GLU A 64 0.33 -4.31 -16.78
C GLU A 64 1.08 -3.75 -15.57
N PHE A 65 0.40 -3.01 -14.72
CA PHE A 65 0.87 -2.66 -13.39
C PHE A 65 0.04 -3.43 -12.36
N VAL A 66 0.62 -4.44 -11.77
CA VAL A 66 -0.06 -5.45 -10.95
C VAL A 66 0.20 -5.21 -9.48
N ALA A 67 -0.85 -4.95 -8.70
CA ALA A 67 -0.71 -4.89 -7.25
C ALA A 67 -0.73 -6.30 -6.64
N VAL A 68 0.27 -6.58 -5.81
CA VAL A 68 0.51 -7.88 -5.18
C VAL A 68 -0.05 -7.88 -3.76
N SER A 69 -0.89 -8.86 -3.46
CA SER A 69 -1.39 -9.13 -2.09
C SER A 69 -2.21 -8.00 -1.44
N LEU A 70 -2.98 -7.23 -2.23
CA LEU A 70 -3.85 -6.17 -1.69
C LEU A 70 -4.96 -6.71 -0.77
N MET A 71 -5.32 -7.99 -0.87
CA MET A 71 -6.28 -8.63 0.03
C MET A 71 -5.63 -9.10 1.34
N GLY A 72 -4.58 -8.42 1.78
CA GLY A 72 -3.86 -8.70 3.01
C GLY A 72 -2.67 -7.76 3.18
N ASP A 73 -1.71 -8.19 4.00
CA ASP A 73 -0.40 -7.54 4.08
C ASP A 73 0.70 -8.59 3.95
N ILE A 74 1.55 -8.40 2.96
CA ILE A 74 2.60 -9.37 2.63
C ILE A 74 3.67 -9.52 3.74
N SER A 75 3.76 -8.60 4.69
CA SER A 75 4.73 -8.68 5.78
C SER A 75 4.52 -9.88 6.71
N PHE A 76 3.37 -10.53 6.64
CA PHE A 76 3.12 -11.77 7.37
C PHE A 76 3.62 -13.02 6.63
N ALA A 77 4.09 -12.88 5.38
CA ALA A 77 4.65 -13.98 4.62
C ALA A 77 6.05 -14.37 5.13
N THR A 78 6.34 -15.67 5.07
CA THR A 78 7.67 -16.20 5.32
C THR A 78 8.62 -15.84 4.17
N THR A 79 9.94 -15.86 4.43
CA THR A 79 10.94 -15.64 3.38
C THR A 79 10.76 -16.60 2.21
N THR A 80 10.46 -17.87 2.47
CA THR A 80 10.22 -18.88 1.42
C THR A 80 9.04 -18.51 0.52
N GLU A 81 7.94 -18.05 1.10
CA GLU A 81 6.77 -17.62 0.32
C GLU A 81 7.07 -16.39 -0.52
N VAL A 82 7.80 -15.41 0.05
CA VAL A 82 8.24 -14.22 -0.70
C VAL A 82 9.17 -14.60 -1.85
N VAL A 83 10.14 -15.49 -1.64
CA VAL A 83 11.04 -15.98 -2.71
C VAL A 83 10.23 -16.62 -3.85
N ARG A 84 9.19 -17.39 -3.54
CA ARG A 84 8.30 -17.99 -4.56
C ARG A 84 7.51 -16.93 -5.33
N ILE A 85 7.00 -15.90 -4.64
CA ILE A 85 6.31 -14.76 -5.26
C ILE A 85 7.27 -14.01 -6.19
N LEU A 86 8.48 -13.68 -5.72
CA LEU A 86 9.49 -13.00 -6.52
C LEU A 86 9.97 -13.85 -7.69
N GLY A 87 10.08 -15.17 -7.50
CA GLY A 87 10.36 -16.12 -8.56
C GLY A 87 9.33 -16.07 -9.69
N ARG A 88 8.03 -15.87 -9.33
CA ARG A 88 6.98 -15.67 -10.32
C ARG A 88 7.10 -14.32 -11.03
N ILE A 89 7.35 -13.24 -10.29
CA ILE A 89 7.55 -11.89 -10.84
C ILE A 89 8.67 -11.86 -11.89
N ARG A 90 9.80 -12.51 -11.62
CA ARG A 90 10.95 -12.57 -12.55
C ARG A 90 10.63 -13.19 -13.90
N GLN A 91 9.57 -14.00 -14.03
CA GLN A 91 9.12 -14.58 -15.29
C GLN A 91 8.37 -13.58 -16.17
N PHE A 92 8.06 -12.38 -15.67
CA PHE A 92 7.31 -11.33 -16.38
C PHE A 92 8.05 -9.99 -16.32
N PRO A 93 9.23 -9.88 -16.95
CA PRO A 93 10.08 -8.68 -16.80
C PRO A 93 9.48 -7.41 -17.43
N GLN A 94 8.49 -7.55 -18.32
CA GLN A 94 7.79 -6.43 -18.97
C GLN A 94 6.51 -5.99 -18.22
N THR A 95 6.19 -6.62 -17.08
CA THR A 95 5.07 -6.30 -16.22
C THR A 95 5.60 -5.62 -14.97
N ASN A 96 5.03 -4.50 -14.54
CA ASN A 96 5.37 -3.86 -13.27
C ASN A 96 4.54 -4.44 -12.13
N PHE A 97 5.16 -4.59 -10.97
CA PHE A 97 4.50 -5.13 -9.77
C PHE A 97 4.63 -4.17 -8.59
N LEU A 98 3.52 -3.88 -7.91
CA LEU A 98 3.50 -3.12 -6.68
C LEU A 98 3.45 -4.09 -5.49
N ILE A 99 4.48 -4.09 -4.65
CA ILE A 99 4.50 -4.81 -3.36
C ILE A 99 4.36 -3.76 -2.25
N GLN A 100 3.19 -3.74 -1.61
CA GLN A 100 2.89 -2.79 -0.54
C GLN A 100 2.79 -3.51 0.80
N SER A 101 3.33 -2.87 1.84
CA SER A 101 3.15 -3.28 3.23
C SER A 101 3.09 -2.09 4.18
N LYS A 102 2.27 -2.19 5.23
CA LYS A 102 2.33 -1.29 6.39
C LYS A 102 3.47 -1.64 7.36
N ASN A 103 4.21 -2.73 7.09
CA ASN A 103 5.44 -3.06 7.80
C ASN A 103 6.61 -3.25 6.81
N PRO A 104 7.13 -2.16 6.23
CA PRO A 104 8.23 -2.24 5.26
C PRO A 104 9.54 -2.74 5.87
N VAL A 105 9.67 -2.85 7.21
CA VAL A 105 10.84 -3.46 7.86
C VAL A 105 11.07 -4.87 7.33
N LYS A 106 9.99 -5.59 7.01
CA LYS A 106 10.06 -6.93 6.45
C LYS A 106 10.79 -7.00 5.09
N PHE A 107 10.86 -5.91 4.35
CA PHE A 107 11.64 -5.87 3.09
C PHE A 107 13.14 -6.09 3.35
N PHE A 108 13.66 -5.65 4.50
CA PHE A 108 15.02 -5.96 4.95
C PHE A 108 15.13 -7.36 5.56
N ASP A 109 14.18 -7.73 6.43
CA ASP A 109 14.21 -8.99 7.19
C ASP A 109 14.24 -10.22 6.28
N TRP A 110 13.60 -10.15 5.11
CA TRP A 110 13.62 -11.27 4.16
C TRP A 110 14.98 -11.52 3.51
N GLY A 111 15.89 -10.54 3.50
CA GLY A 111 17.21 -10.68 2.91
C GLY A 111 17.18 -11.02 1.41
N VAL A 112 16.15 -10.59 0.69
CA VAL A 112 15.95 -10.89 -0.74
C VAL A 112 16.29 -9.69 -1.62
N THR A 113 16.69 -9.97 -2.87
CA THR A 113 16.82 -8.95 -3.91
C THR A 113 15.52 -8.84 -4.68
N PHE A 114 14.90 -7.65 -4.67
CA PHE A 114 13.70 -7.35 -5.44
C PHE A 114 14.08 -7.10 -6.91
N PRO A 115 13.33 -7.67 -7.89
CA PRO A 115 13.50 -7.36 -9.30
C PRO A 115 13.24 -5.88 -9.60
N LEU A 116 13.88 -5.34 -10.65
CA LEU A 116 13.73 -3.93 -11.04
C LEU A 116 12.32 -3.55 -11.50
N ASN A 117 11.51 -4.50 -11.92
CA ASN A 117 10.11 -4.26 -12.26
C ASN A 117 9.17 -4.32 -11.03
N VAL A 118 9.70 -4.30 -9.81
CA VAL A 118 8.94 -4.19 -8.56
C VAL A 118 8.98 -2.77 -8.05
N TYR A 119 7.83 -2.22 -7.71
CA TYR A 119 7.67 -1.00 -6.92
C TYR A 119 7.47 -1.37 -5.46
N LEU A 120 8.37 -0.96 -4.58
CA LEU A 120 8.22 -1.15 -3.14
C LEU A 120 7.41 -0.03 -2.55
N ALA A 121 6.37 -0.39 -1.81
CA ALA A 121 5.39 0.56 -1.33
C ALA A 121 5.08 0.42 0.16
N THR A 122 4.73 1.56 0.75
CA THR A 122 4.11 1.60 2.07
C THR A 122 3.01 2.65 2.12
N THR A 123 2.15 2.55 3.12
CA THR A 123 1.16 3.60 3.43
C THR A 123 1.75 4.53 4.49
N ILE A 124 1.69 5.84 4.27
CA ILE A 124 2.04 6.88 5.25
C ILE A 124 0.89 7.88 5.30
N GLU A 125 -0.08 7.63 6.15
CA GLU A 125 -1.33 8.40 6.24
C GLU A 125 -1.10 9.81 6.81
N THR A 126 -0.02 9.97 7.58
CA THR A 126 0.31 11.16 8.36
C THR A 126 1.73 11.06 8.92
N ASN A 127 2.27 12.17 9.41
CA ASN A 127 3.50 12.19 10.24
C ASN A 127 3.21 12.18 11.75
N ARG A 128 1.93 12.13 12.15
CA ARG A 128 1.48 12.11 13.55
C ARG A 128 1.14 10.68 14.01
N VAL A 129 1.00 10.49 15.32
CA VAL A 129 0.59 9.20 15.90
C VAL A 129 -0.90 9.23 16.22
N PHE A 130 -1.66 8.29 15.65
CA PHE A 130 -3.11 8.16 15.85
C PHE A 130 -3.56 6.80 16.41
N ASN A 131 -2.67 5.88 16.72
CA ASN A 131 -2.96 4.55 17.31
C ASN A 131 -4.11 3.77 16.62
N LEU A 132 -4.27 3.93 15.30
CA LEU A 132 -5.38 3.37 14.52
C LEU A 132 -5.12 1.96 13.99
N THR A 133 -3.98 1.37 14.31
CA THR A 133 -3.53 0.09 13.74
C THR A 133 -2.44 -0.52 14.61
N LYS A 134 -2.32 -1.86 14.56
CA LYS A 134 -1.20 -2.61 15.13
C LYS A 134 0.04 -2.64 14.23
N ALA A 135 0.00 -2.02 13.06
CA ALA A 135 1.16 -1.88 12.18
C ALA A 135 2.19 -0.92 12.80
N PRO A 136 3.47 -0.99 12.41
CA PRO A 136 4.47 0.00 12.83
C PRO A 136 3.99 1.44 12.59
N PRO A 137 4.34 2.39 13.47
CA PRO A 137 3.90 3.78 13.33
C PRO A 137 4.43 4.43 12.03
N PRO A 138 3.78 5.49 11.53
CA PRO A 138 4.17 6.14 10.27
C PRO A 138 5.64 6.55 10.20
N ILE A 139 6.21 7.01 11.30
CA ILE A 139 7.64 7.38 11.39
C ILE A 139 8.56 6.19 11.08
N THR A 140 8.25 5.01 11.62
CA THR A 140 9.05 3.79 11.34
C THR A 140 8.93 3.38 9.87
N ARG A 141 7.71 3.48 9.30
CA ARG A 141 7.47 3.15 7.89
C ARG A 141 8.23 4.11 6.96
N TYR A 142 8.19 5.41 7.27
CA TYR A 142 8.98 6.43 6.57
C TYR A 142 10.47 6.14 6.63
N GLN A 143 11.05 6.02 7.83
CA GLN A 143 12.48 5.79 8.01
C GLN A 143 12.96 4.52 7.32
N THR A 144 12.12 3.49 7.32
CA THR A 144 12.44 2.21 6.68
C THR A 144 12.49 2.35 5.16
N ILE A 145 11.44 2.92 4.55
CA ILE A 145 11.36 3.01 3.09
C ILE A 145 12.34 4.04 2.52
N ALA A 146 12.66 5.11 3.28
CA ALA A 146 13.66 6.08 2.90
C ALA A 146 15.06 5.44 2.76
N ARG A 147 15.43 4.57 3.72
CA ARG A 147 16.73 3.88 3.72
C ARG A 147 16.81 2.71 2.74
N PHE A 148 15.70 2.25 2.19
CA PHE A 148 15.72 1.10 1.29
C PHE A 148 16.30 1.49 -0.07
N SER A 149 17.41 0.84 -0.43
CA SER A 149 18.09 1.09 -1.70
C SER A 149 17.40 0.33 -2.84
N HIS A 150 16.27 0.87 -3.31
CA HIS A 150 15.55 0.35 -4.47
C HIS A 150 15.07 1.53 -5.32
N PRO A 151 15.24 1.50 -6.66
CA PRO A 151 14.93 2.66 -7.50
C PRO A 151 13.45 3.00 -7.52
N HIS A 152 12.57 2.01 -7.52
CA HIS A 152 11.13 2.21 -7.69
C HIS A 152 10.41 2.16 -6.33
N LYS A 153 10.02 3.33 -5.84
CA LYS A 153 9.25 3.48 -4.60
C LYS A 153 7.90 4.10 -4.89
N PHE A 154 6.88 3.63 -4.17
CA PHE A 154 5.50 4.10 -4.25
C PHE A 154 5.00 4.42 -2.84
N ILE A 155 4.35 5.56 -2.64
CA ILE A 155 3.73 5.92 -1.37
C ILE A 155 2.22 6.08 -1.54
N SER A 156 1.46 5.43 -0.65
CA SER A 156 0.02 5.68 -0.49
C SER A 156 -0.19 6.58 0.73
N ILE A 157 -0.79 7.74 0.52
CA ILE A 157 -1.27 8.64 1.58
C ILE A 157 -2.79 8.46 1.65
N GLU A 158 -3.25 7.27 2.11
CA GLU A 158 -4.67 6.93 2.19
C GLU A 158 -4.98 5.94 3.32
N PRO A 159 -6.02 6.25 4.14
CA PRO A 159 -6.71 7.53 4.19
C PRO A 159 -5.80 8.65 4.70
N ILE A 160 -5.86 9.83 4.06
CA ILE A 160 -5.10 10.98 4.56
C ILE A 160 -5.63 11.41 5.93
N LEU A 161 -4.76 11.48 6.91
CA LEU A 161 -5.09 11.96 8.26
C LEU A 161 -4.48 13.33 8.47
N ASN A 162 -4.91 14.05 9.51
CA ASN A 162 -4.32 15.34 9.84
C ASN A 162 -2.80 15.20 10.08
N PHE A 163 -2.02 16.14 9.56
CA PHE A 163 -0.56 16.06 9.47
C PHE A 163 0.10 17.44 9.67
N ASP A 164 1.41 17.47 9.81
CA ASP A 164 2.22 18.71 9.79
C ASP A 164 2.84 18.83 8.42
N LEU A 165 2.43 19.88 7.68
CA LEU A 165 2.68 20.03 6.24
C LEU A 165 4.18 19.94 5.89
N GLY A 166 5.01 20.77 6.53
CA GLY A 166 6.45 20.79 6.23
C GLY A 166 7.12 19.44 6.50
N VAL A 167 6.75 18.78 7.60
CA VAL A 167 7.31 17.48 7.98
C VAL A 167 6.91 16.39 7.00
N LEU A 168 5.63 16.32 6.62
CA LEU A 168 5.17 15.27 5.72
C LEU A 168 5.74 15.43 4.31
N VAL A 169 5.85 16.66 3.81
CA VAL A 169 6.50 16.95 2.52
C VAL A 169 7.97 16.55 2.55
N GLU A 170 8.69 16.86 3.63
CA GLU A 170 10.11 16.50 3.76
C GLU A 170 10.31 14.97 3.81
N TRP A 171 9.48 14.26 4.55
CA TRP A 171 9.51 12.79 4.53
C TRP A 171 9.34 12.21 3.12
N MET A 172 8.40 12.77 2.34
CA MET A 172 8.20 12.32 0.96
C MET A 172 9.41 12.67 0.07
N ARG A 173 10.03 13.83 0.30
CA ARG A 173 11.25 14.23 -0.43
C ARG A 173 12.42 13.29 -0.14
N GLU A 174 12.66 12.95 1.12
CA GLU A 174 13.71 12.01 1.51
C GLU A 174 13.47 10.58 1.00
N ILE A 175 12.22 10.12 0.97
CA ILE A 175 11.87 8.83 0.36
C ILE A 175 12.15 8.85 -1.13
N SER A 176 11.93 10.00 -1.80
CA SER A 176 12.06 10.18 -3.25
C SER A 176 11.25 9.15 -4.05
N PRO A 177 9.93 9.02 -3.86
CA PRO A 177 9.12 8.06 -4.57
C PRO A 177 8.85 8.51 -6.01
N GLU A 178 8.69 7.56 -6.92
CA GLU A 178 8.24 7.82 -8.30
C GLU A 178 6.74 8.11 -8.38
N ILE A 179 5.97 7.51 -7.48
CA ILE A 179 4.52 7.62 -7.48
C ILE A 179 4.03 7.88 -6.05
N ILE A 180 3.17 8.88 -5.90
CA ILE A 180 2.40 9.11 -4.66
C ILE A 180 0.91 9.13 -5.03
N GLU A 181 0.10 8.30 -4.37
CA GLU A 181 -1.36 8.38 -4.44
C GLU A 181 -1.93 8.91 -3.14
N VAL A 182 -2.76 9.96 -3.23
CA VAL A 182 -3.39 10.63 -2.08
C VAL A 182 -4.89 10.39 -2.11
N GLY A 183 -5.47 9.89 -1.02
CA GLY A 183 -6.89 9.57 -0.92
C GLY A 183 -7.47 9.87 0.46
N ALA A 184 -8.77 10.12 0.51
CA ALA A 184 -9.54 10.38 1.72
C ALA A 184 -10.06 9.10 2.38
N ASP A 185 -10.70 9.21 3.56
CA ASP A 185 -11.45 8.12 4.21
C ASP A 185 -12.76 7.84 3.46
N ASN A 186 -12.70 7.05 2.41
CA ASN A 186 -13.85 6.70 1.57
C ASN A 186 -14.79 5.64 2.18
N TYR A 187 -14.50 5.19 3.41
CA TYR A 187 -15.28 4.16 4.11
C TYR A 187 -15.99 4.67 5.35
N SER A 188 -16.00 6.00 5.56
CA SER A 188 -16.67 6.64 6.69
C SER A 188 -16.24 6.09 8.06
N ASN A 189 -14.94 5.87 8.23
CA ASN A 189 -14.38 5.39 9.49
C ASN A 189 -14.31 6.48 10.58
N GLY A 190 -14.76 7.71 10.28
CA GLY A 190 -14.73 8.84 11.24
C GLY A 190 -13.32 9.30 11.60
N LEU A 191 -12.39 9.21 10.67
CA LEU A 191 -10.99 9.55 10.91
C LEU A 191 -10.76 11.06 10.94
N SER A 192 -9.71 11.50 11.64
CA SER A 192 -9.31 12.91 11.72
C SER A 192 -8.64 13.35 10.41
N GLU A 193 -9.44 13.72 9.42
CA GLU A 193 -8.96 14.20 8.12
C GLU A 193 -8.53 15.67 8.17
N PRO A 194 -7.59 16.10 7.32
CA PRO A 194 -7.16 17.50 7.24
C PRO A 194 -8.19 18.36 6.48
N PRO A 195 -8.24 19.69 6.72
CA PRO A 195 -9.01 20.61 5.89
C PRO A 195 -8.41 20.70 4.48
N TRP A 196 -9.26 21.00 3.48
CA TRP A 196 -8.86 21.02 2.07
C TRP A 196 -7.65 21.90 1.77
N TRP A 197 -7.58 23.12 2.32
CA TRP A 197 -6.43 24.01 2.08
C TRP A 197 -5.09 23.36 2.40
N LYS A 198 -5.08 22.48 3.38
CA LYS A 198 -3.89 21.74 3.82
C LYS A 198 -3.55 20.59 2.87
N VAL A 199 -4.58 19.92 2.35
CA VAL A 199 -4.44 18.88 1.31
C VAL A 199 -3.92 19.51 0.02
N GLU A 200 -4.47 20.65 -0.39
CA GLU A 200 -4.04 21.39 -1.57
C GLU A 200 -2.58 21.83 -1.49
N ALA A 201 -2.17 22.37 -0.32
CA ALA A 201 -0.78 22.73 -0.07
C ALA A 201 0.17 21.49 -0.11
N LEU A 202 -0.28 20.35 0.43
CA LEU A 202 0.46 19.09 0.33
C LEU A 202 0.63 18.67 -1.13
N LEU A 203 -0.47 18.59 -1.89
CA LEU A 203 -0.44 18.20 -3.30
C LEU A 203 0.50 19.08 -4.13
N LYS A 204 0.49 20.39 -3.88
CA LYS A 204 1.42 21.32 -4.51
C LYS A 204 2.86 20.97 -4.16
N GLY A 205 3.19 20.85 -2.87
CA GLY A 205 4.56 20.54 -2.43
C GLY A 205 5.06 19.18 -2.92
N LEU A 206 4.17 18.18 -3.07
CA LEU A 206 4.54 16.86 -3.62
C LEU A 206 4.85 16.93 -5.12
N LYS A 207 4.07 17.73 -5.89
CA LYS A 207 4.26 17.89 -7.35
C LYS A 207 5.58 18.61 -7.70
N ASP A 208 6.22 19.30 -6.76
CA ASP A 208 7.50 19.97 -6.99
C ASP A 208 8.68 18.98 -7.17
N PHE A 209 8.57 17.76 -6.70
CA PHE A 209 9.67 16.79 -6.77
C PHE A 209 9.27 15.36 -7.16
N CYS A 210 8.01 14.96 -6.94
CA CYS A 210 7.57 13.61 -7.28
C CYS A 210 7.07 13.55 -8.72
N PRO A 211 7.62 12.64 -9.56
CA PRO A 211 7.25 12.54 -10.97
C PRO A 211 5.76 12.29 -11.21
N LYS A 212 5.10 11.55 -10.31
CA LYS A 212 3.68 11.22 -10.46
C LYS A 212 2.92 11.32 -9.13
N VAL A 213 2.14 12.39 -8.97
CA VAL A 213 1.21 12.59 -7.86
C VAL A 213 -0.22 12.39 -8.36
N VAL A 214 -0.96 11.47 -7.76
CA VAL A 214 -2.31 11.08 -8.17
C VAL A 214 -3.30 11.37 -7.05
N GLU A 215 -4.30 12.19 -7.35
CA GLU A 215 -5.44 12.43 -6.48
C GLU A 215 -6.45 11.31 -6.70
N LYS A 216 -6.77 10.57 -5.64
CA LYS A 216 -7.70 9.45 -5.70
C LYS A 216 -9.14 9.94 -5.69
N GLU A 217 -10.03 9.09 -6.16
CA GLU A 217 -11.48 9.33 -6.11
C GLU A 217 -11.94 9.51 -4.65
N GLY A 218 -12.82 10.48 -4.42
CA GLY A 218 -13.33 10.84 -3.10
C GLY A 218 -12.46 11.84 -2.33
N LEU A 219 -11.24 12.17 -2.79
CA LEU A 219 -10.42 13.20 -2.14
C LEU A 219 -11.08 14.60 -2.24
N GLU A 220 -11.79 14.85 -3.33
CA GLU A 220 -12.52 16.09 -3.61
C GLU A 220 -13.60 16.42 -2.60
N ARG A 221 -14.14 15.43 -1.86
CA ARG A 221 -15.15 15.68 -0.81
C ARG A 221 -14.62 16.53 0.35
N LEU A 222 -13.30 16.60 0.53
CA LEU A 222 -12.68 17.45 1.55
C LEU A 222 -12.72 18.95 1.20
N LYS A 223 -13.22 19.30 0.01
CA LYS A 223 -13.41 20.69 -0.42
C LYS A 223 -14.64 21.37 0.23
N TRP A 224 -15.54 20.56 0.76
CA TRP A 224 -16.87 20.97 1.27
C TRP A 224 -17.06 20.60 2.78
#